data_9a559683514e9252891b003aece910ce
#
_entry.id   9a559683514e9252891b003aece910ce
#
_cell.length_a   1.000
_cell.length_b   1.000
_cell.length_c   1.000
_cell.angle_alpha   90.00
_cell.angle_beta   90.00
_cell.angle_gamma   90.00
#
_symmetry.space_group_name_H-M   'P 1'
#
loop_
_entity.id
_entity.type
_entity.pdbx_description
1 polymer ?
#
loop_
_entity_poly.entity_id
_entity_poly.type
_entity_poly.pdbx_seq_one_letter_code
_entity_poly.pdbx_strand_id
1 'polypeptide(L)'
;RDYYASRGLGDVYKRQDYAEPKSMMWSKEMPSKCAHCIFEYVYFARTDSVIDKQCVYQARINMGRELAKETKEIHPDIVISVPDSGTAAAVGYSLESGVPFMEGLTKNRYVGRTFIQPTQKQRLNAVRLKLNPVKSVVAGKSVVMVDDSIVRGTTSGKIVKLLKDAGAKEVHVCISSPPVTDPCYYGIDTSVRKELIASTHTEDEICQYIGADSLHYISLEGLKRSLSSMDPEGMCYACFNAGYPDNAEETIRQGSKYIFENK
;
A
#
# COMPACT_ATOMS: atom_id res chain seq x y z
N ARG A 1 7.99 20.58 10.18
CA ARG A 1 7.02 21.63 9.84
C ARG A 1 5.89 21.01 9.07
N ASP A 2 4.81 21.05 9.67
CA ASP A 2 3.52 20.43 9.54
C ASP A 2 3.08 20.16 8.11
N TYR A 3 2.99 18.89 7.77
CA TYR A 3 2.35 18.39 6.55
C TYR A 3 0.90 18.93 6.40
N TYR A 4 0.27 19.28 7.53
CA TYR A 4 -1.03 19.94 7.55
C TYR A 4 -1.00 21.42 7.12
N ALA A 5 0.15 22.08 7.18
CA ALA A 5 0.31 23.42 6.62
C ALA A 5 0.23 23.42 5.08
N SER A 6 0.48 22.28 4.42
CA SER A 6 0.34 22.16 2.96
C SER A 6 -1.12 22.16 2.48
N ARG A 7 -2.10 21.84 3.33
CA ARG A 7 -3.51 22.06 3.01
C ARG A 7 -3.86 23.55 2.93
N GLY A 8 -3.12 24.38 3.62
CA GLY A 8 -3.21 25.83 3.50
C GLY A 8 -2.54 26.42 2.26
N LEU A 9 -1.68 25.68 1.57
CA LEU A 9 -1.02 26.19 0.36
C LEU A 9 -2.01 26.51 -0.77
N GLY A 10 -3.09 25.76 -0.91
CA GLY A 10 -4.17 26.08 -1.84
C GLY A 10 -4.87 27.41 -1.50
N ASP A 11 -5.00 27.72 -0.22
CA ASP A 11 -5.59 28.99 0.24
C ASP A 11 -4.58 30.14 0.22
N VAL A 12 -3.29 29.87 0.42
CA VAL A 12 -2.23 30.88 0.27
C VAL A 12 -2.15 31.36 -1.19
N TYR A 13 -2.30 30.50 -2.16
CA TYR A 13 -2.36 30.90 -3.58
C TYR A 13 -3.61 31.71 -3.94
N LYS A 14 -4.70 31.58 -3.21
CA LYS A 14 -5.94 32.35 -3.41
C LYS A 14 -5.94 33.68 -2.66
N ARG A 15 -5.12 33.82 -1.63
CA ARG A 15 -4.97 35.08 -0.84
C ARG A 15 -3.77 35.86 -1.32
N GLN A 16 -4.00 36.78 -2.21
CA GLN A 16 -2.97 37.75 -2.69
C GLN A 16 -2.74 38.92 -1.76
N ASP A 17 -3.31 38.93 -0.57
CA ASP A 17 -3.34 40.08 0.35
C ASP A 17 -2.42 39.90 1.57
N TYR A 18 -1.37 39.12 1.48
CA TYR A 18 -0.28 38.99 2.49
C TYR A 18 -0.76 38.83 3.95
N ALA A 19 -1.98 38.39 4.17
CA ALA A 19 -2.47 38.09 5.51
C ALA A 19 -1.78 36.86 6.08
N GLU A 20 -1.29 36.94 7.32
CA GLU A 20 -0.73 35.77 7.98
C GLU A 20 -1.74 34.63 8.02
N PRO A 21 -1.33 33.37 7.74
CA PRO A 21 -2.22 32.21 7.79
C PRO A 21 -2.74 32.06 9.22
N LYS A 22 -4.06 32.12 9.39
CA LYS A 22 -4.71 31.88 10.67
C LYS A 22 -5.06 30.42 10.76
N SER A 23 -4.55 29.73 11.78
CA SER A 23 -5.03 28.41 12.15
C SER A 23 -6.38 28.55 12.86
N MET A 24 -7.40 27.85 12.36
CA MET A 24 -8.70 27.76 13.02
C MET A 24 -8.99 26.30 13.35
N MET A 25 -9.32 26.02 14.60
CA MET A 25 -9.94 24.74 14.95
C MET A 25 -11.40 24.77 14.51
N TRP A 26 -11.80 23.79 13.70
CA TRP A 26 -13.16 23.67 13.17
C TRP A 26 -14.20 23.44 14.27
N SER A 27 -13.80 22.75 15.35
CA SER A 27 -14.65 22.52 16.50
C SER A 27 -13.84 22.56 17.79
N LYS A 28 -14.41 23.16 18.85
CA LYS A 28 -13.86 23.14 20.20
C LYS A 28 -14.03 21.76 20.89
N GLU A 29 -14.85 20.90 20.30
CA GLU A 29 -15.17 19.55 20.77
C GLU A 29 -14.41 18.46 19.99
N MET A 30 -13.34 18.81 19.27
CA MET A 30 -12.53 17.79 18.60
C MET A 30 -11.99 16.79 19.62
N PRO A 31 -12.13 15.48 19.35
CA PRO A 31 -11.58 14.47 20.22
C PRO A 31 -10.08 14.69 20.37
N SER A 32 -9.60 14.57 21.60
CA SER A 32 -8.18 14.76 21.95
C SER A 32 -7.24 13.69 21.34
N LYS A 33 -7.78 12.70 20.62
CA LYS A 33 -7.03 11.64 19.96
C LYS A 33 -6.87 11.91 18.48
N CYS A 34 -5.61 12.04 18.05
CA CYS A 34 -5.27 11.99 16.63
C CYS A 34 -5.44 10.55 16.12
N ALA A 35 -5.87 10.41 14.86
CA ALA A 35 -5.92 9.12 14.17
C ALA A 35 -5.24 9.29 12.80
N HIS A 36 -3.91 9.15 12.79
CA HIS A 36 -3.12 9.30 11.57
C HIS A 36 -3.35 8.12 10.64
N CYS A 37 -3.41 8.36 9.33
CA CYS A 37 -3.62 7.31 8.36
C CYS A 37 -2.40 6.38 8.29
N ILE A 38 -2.59 5.09 8.57
CA ILE A 38 -1.53 4.08 8.47
C ILE A 38 -1.00 3.92 7.04
N PHE A 39 -1.81 4.18 6.00
CA PHE A 39 -1.39 4.10 4.61
C PHE A 39 -0.33 5.14 4.22
N GLU A 40 -0.13 6.19 5.01
CA GLU A 40 1.03 7.06 4.83
C GLU A 40 2.33 6.28 4.99
N TYR A 41 2.42 5.38 5.97
CA TYR A 41 3.59 4.53 6.15
C TYR A 41 3.62 3.35 5.18
N VAL A 42 2.48 2.76 4.86
CA VAL A 42 2.41 1.61 3.94
C VAL A 42 2.78 2.05 2.52
N TYR A 43 2.19 3.15 2.02
CA TYR A 43 2.27 3.49 0.60
C TYR A 43 2.52 4.97 0.28
N PHE A 44 1.70 5.92 0.81
CA PHE A 44 1.62 7.28 0.25
C PHE A 44 2.83 8.16 0.53
N ALA A 45 3.37 8.12 1.74
CA ALA A 45 4.48 8.98 2.09
C ALA A 45 5.74 8.61 1.30
N ARG A 46 6.54 9.62 1.00
CA ARG A 46 7.86 9.40 0.42
C ARG A 46 8.73 8.62 1.40
N THR A 47 9.54 7.76 0.89
CA THR A 47 10.39 6.87 1.68
C THR A 47 11.36 7.63 2.60
N ASP A 48 11.80 8.82 2.20
CA ASP A 48 12.72 9.70 2.95
C ASP A 48 11.99 10.61 3.97
N SER A 49 10.67 10.52 4.08
CA SER A 49 9.89 11.33 5.01
C SER A 49 10.04 10.87 6.46
N VAL A 50 9.90 11.83 7.37
CA VAL A 50 9.72 11.59 8.80
C VAL A 50 8.36 12.17 9.19
N ILE A 51 7.45 11.32 9.66
CA ILE A 51 6.10 11.68 10.11
C ILE A 51 6.04 11.31 11.60
N ASP A 52 5.63 12.25 12.44
CA ASP A 52 5.50 12.04 13.89
C ASP A 52 6.72 11.35 14.53
N LYS A 53 7.92 11.80 14.15
CA LYS A 53 9.23 11.28 14.59
C LYS A 53 9.57 9.87 14.08
N GLN A 54 8.69 9.21 13.32
CA GLN A 54 8.94 7.92 12.71
C GLN A 54 9.41 8.10 11.26
N CYS A 55 10.57 7.55 10.94
CA CYS A 55 11.06 7.48 9.57
C CYS A 55 10.25 6.45 8.77
N VAL A 56 9.68 6.85 7.63
CA VAL A 56 8.85 6.00 6.76
C VAL A 56 9.66 4.81 6.23
N TYR A 57 10.92 5.05 5.81
CA TYR A 57 11.80 3.97 5.37
C TYR A 57 11.97 2.90 6.45
N GLN A 58 12.26 3.33 7.68
CA GLN A 58 12.46 2.39 8.78
C GLN A 58 11.19 1.62 9.14
N ALA A 59 10.02 2.27 9.09
CA ALA A 59 8.74 1.60 9.29
C ALA A 59 8.52 0.49 8.25
N ARG A 60 8.78 0.76 6.97
CA ARG A 60 8.66 -0.23 5.89
C ARG A 60 9.68 -1.37 6.02
N ILE A 61 10.92 -1.08 6.43
CA ILE A 61 11.91 -2.14 6.76
C ILE A 61 11.36 -3.04 7.87
N ASN A 62 10.79 -2.45 8.93
CA ASN A 62 10.23 -3.20 10.04
C ASN A 62 9.01 -4.03 9.61
N MET A 63 8.14 -3.50 8.74
CA MET A 63 7.03 -4.27 8.16
C MET A 63 7.55 -5.52 7.43
N GLY A 64 8.61 -5.37 6.63
CA GLY A 64 9.24 -6.52 5.97
C GLY A 64 9.82 -7.54 6.94
N ARG A 65 10.44 -7.10 8.03
CA ARG A 65 10.95 -7.99 9.08
C ARG A 65 9.83 -8.76 9.78
N GLU A 66 8.76 -8.07 10.18
CA GLU A 66 7.61 -8.73 10.81
C GLU A 66 6.97 -9.73 9.85
N LEU A 67 6.80 -9.37 8.58
CA LEU A 67 6.29 -10.26 7.55
C LEU A 67 7.15 -11.53 7.40
N ALA A 68 8.47 -11.40 7.39
CA ALA A 68 9.36 -12.57 7.34
C ALA A 68 9.26 -13.46 8.58
N LYS A 69 9.01 -12.89 9.76
CA LYS A 69 8.77 -13.67 10.99
C LYS A 69 7.47 -14.46 10.93
N GLU A 70 6.45 -13.89 10.28
CA GLU A 70 5.12 -14.50 10.14
C GLU A 70 5.04 -15.52 9.00
N THR A 71 6.07 -15.59 8.13
CA THR A 71 6.12 -16.47 6.95
C THR A 71 7.35 -17.38 6.91
N LYS A 72 7.80 -17.84 8.08
CA LYS A 72 9.02 -18.67 8.23
C LYS A 72 8.95 -20.03 7.52
N GLU A 73 7.76 -20.50 7.22
CA GLU A 73 7.52 -21.77 6.51
C GLU A 73 7.85 -21.68 5.02
N ILE A 74 8.00 -20.48 4.46
CA ILE A 74 8.40 -20.29 3.07
C ILE A 74 9.93 -20.37 2.97
N HIS A 75 10.42 -21.23 2.08
CA HIS A 75 11.85 -21.41 1.83
C HIS A 75 12.21 -21.01 0.39
N PRO A 76 12.22 -19.70 0.06
CA PRO A 76 12.50 -19.24 -1.28
C PRO A 76 14.02 -19.18 -1.56
N ASP A 77 14.38 -19.17 -2.84
CA ASP A 77 15.77 -18.94 -3.25
C ASP A 77 16.15 -17.45 -3.18
N ILE A 78 15.19 -16.57 -3.46
CA ILE A 78 15.40 -15.11 -3.51
C ILE A 78 14.18 -14.34 -3.04
N VAL A 79 14.43 -13.11 -2.56
CA VAL A 79 13.41 -12.09 -2.32
C VAL A 79 13.52 -11.03 -3.41
N ILE A 80 12.39 -10.66 -4.00
CA ILE A 80 12.29 -9.53 -4.93
C ILE A 80 11.23 -8.55 -4.46
N SER A 81 11.27 -7.31 -4.96
CA SER A 81 10.25 -6.30 -4.67
C SER A 81 9.42 -5.96 -5.88
N VAL A 82 8.18 -5.54 -5.64
CA VAL A 82 7.45 -4.73 -6.62
C VAL A 82 7.93 -3.27 -6.48
N PRO A 83 8.65 -2.73 -7.47
CA PRO A 83 9.19 -1.39 -7.36
C PRO A 83 8.09 -0.33 -7.60
N ASP A 84 8.10 0.83 -6.91
CA ASP A 84 9.09 1.29 -5.94
C ASP A 84 8.64 1.02 -4.49
N SER A 85 7.32 0.83 -4.26
CA SER A 85 6.66 0.80 -2.95
C SER A 85 7.08 -0.38 -2.08
N GLY A 86 7.18 -1.58 -2.65
CA GLY A 86 7.56 -2.80 -1.93
C GLY A 86 9.05 -2.90 -1.60
N THR A 87 9.90 -2.00 -2.11
CA THR A 87 11.36 -2.19 -2.04
C THR A 87 11.90 -2.18 -0.61
N ALA A 88 11.50 -1.23 0.21
CA ALA A 88 11.98 -1.17 1.59
C ALA A 88 11.53 -2.39 2.42
N ALA A 89 10.27 -2.82 2.25
CA ALA A 89 9.77 -4.02 2.92
C ALA A 89 10.50 -5.29 2.44
N ALA A 90 10.80 -5.42 1.15
CA ALA A 90 11.57 -6.55 0.62
C ALA A 90 13.00 -6.61 1.19
N VAL A 91 13.65 -5.46 1.36
CA VAL A 91 14.95 -5.39 2.05
C VAL A 91 14.81 -5.83 3.51
N GLY A 92 13.76 -5.37 4.22
CA GLY A 92 13.47 -5.79 5.59
C GLY A 92 13.24 -7.30 5.70
N TYR A 93 12.45 -7.86 4.77
CA TYR A 93 12.20 -9.31 4.67
C TYR A 93 13.52 -10.09 4.49
N SER A 94 14.37 -9.66 3.54
CA SER A 94 15.68 -10.28 3.28
C SER A 94 16.59 -10.25 4.51
N LEU A 95 16.65 -9.11 5.21
CA LEU A 95 17.47 -8.95 6.41
C LEU A 95 17.04 -9.88 7.56
N GLU A 96 15.76 -10.15 7.70
CA GLU A 96 15.22 -11.00 8.77
C GLU A 96 15.29 -12.49 8.40
N SER A 97 14.92 -12.83 7.16
CA SER A 97 14.90 -14.23 6.70
C SER A 97 16.28 -14.79 6.34
N GLY A 98 17.27 -13.91 6.07
CA GLY A 98 18.57 -14.30 5.53
C GLY A 98 18.56 -14.66 4.04
N VAL A 99 17.39 -14.63 3.38
CA VAL A 99 17.26 -14.90 1.94
C VAL A 99 17.73 -13.68 1.13
N PRO A 100 18.57 -13.85 0.10
CA PRO A 100 19.15 -12.72 -0.62
C PRO A 100 18.10 -11.90 -1.38
N PHE A 101 18.16 -10.57 -1.22
CA PHE A 101 17.37 -9.64 -2.03
C PHE A 101 18.01 -9.47 -3.42
N MET A 102 17.19 -9.58 -4.47
CA MET A 102 17.62 -9.39 -5.86
C MET A 102 16.62 -8.50 -6.61
N GLU A 103 17.11 -7.71 -7.57
CA GLU A 103 16.23 -6.95 -8.47
C GLU A 103 15.62 -7.90 -9.52
N GLY A 104 14.51 -8.57 -9.16
CA GLY A 104 13.78 -9.48 -10.05
C GLY A 104 12.81 -8.78 -11.00
N LEU A 105 12.44 -7.53 -10.69
CA LEU A 105 11.55 -6.67 -11.50
C LEU A 105 12.20 -5.32 -11.72
N THR A 106 12.19 -4.85 -12.96
CA THR A 106 12.68 -3.51 -13.33
C THR A 106 11.52 -2.65 -13.82
N LYS A 107 11.45 -1.41 -13.28
CA LYS A 107 10.48 -0.42 -13.72
C LYS A 107 11.00 0.35 -14.94
N ASN A 108 10.24 0.36 -16.01
CA ASN A 108 10.57 1.17 -17.17
C ASN A 108 10.30 2.65 -16.88
N ARG A 109 11.37 3.43 -16.70
CA ARG A 109 11.32 4.87 -16.37
C ARG A 109 10.90 5.75 -17.56
N TYR A 110 10.96 5.22 -18.77
CA TYR A 110 10.62 5.96 -20.00
C TYR A 110 9.12 5.91 -20.33
N VAL A 111 8.35 5.05 -19.67
CA VAL A 111 6.90 4.98 -19.81
C VAL A 111 6.24 5.92 -18.81
N GLY A 112 5.80 7.08 -19.26
CA GLY A 112 5.12 8.08 -18.45
C GLY A 112 3.77 7.62 -17.88
N ARG A 113 3.03 8.51 -17.19
CA ARG A 113 1.72 8.22 -16.60
C ARG A 113 0.73 7.75 -17.68
N THR A 114 0.33 6.48 -17.61
CA THR A 114 -0.52 5.80 -18.59
C THR A 114 -2.02 6.10 -18.45
N PHE A 115 -2.42 7.04 -17.57
CA PHE A 115 -3.83 7.39 -17.33
C PHE A 115 -4.51 8.12 -18.49
N ILE A 116 -3.76 8.53 -19.54
CA ILE A 116 -4.24 9.32 -20.67
C ILE A 116 -4.54 8.43 -21.90
N GLN A 117 -4.46 7.09 -21.79
CA GLN A 117 -4.68 6.22 -22.95
C GLN A 117 -6.16 5.84 -23.10
N PRO A 118 -6.78 6.11 -24.27
CA PRO A 118 -8.24 6.04 -24.44
C PRO A 118 -8.81 4.62 -24.48
N THR A 119 -8.03 3.57 -24.76
CA THR A 119 -8.57 2.21 -24.88
C THR A 119 -8.07 1.25 -23.79
N GLN A 120 -8.94 0.30 -23.42
CA GLN A 120 -8.63 -0.73 -22.42
C GLN A 120 -7.46 -1.64 -22.86
N LYS A 121 -7.34 -1.92 -24.16
CA LYS A 121 -6.23 -2.70 -24.74
C LYS A 121 -4.88 -1.97 -24.61
N GLN A 122 -4.87 -0.66 -24.78
CA GLN A 122 -3.68 0.18 -24.59
C GLN A 122 -3.30 0.28 -23.10
N ARG A 123 -4.29 0.35 -22.18
CA ARG A 123 -4.05 0.29 -20.73
C ARG A 123 -3.49 -1.07 -20.29
N LEU A 124 -3.92 -2.16 -20.88
CA LEU A 124 -3.38 -3.51 -20.63
C LEU A 124 -1.93 -3.65 -21.10
N ASN A 125 -1.59 -3.13 -22.27
CA ASN A 125 -0.22 -3.08 -22.78
C ASN A 125 0.67 -2.15 -21.95
N ALA A 126 0.12 -1.07 -21.41
CA ALA A 126 0.85 -0.10 -20.62
C ALA A 126 1.37 -0.65 -19.27
N VAL A 127 0.69 -1.62 -18.66
CA VAL A 127 1.20 -2.31 -17.45
C VAL A 127 2.37 -3.23 -17.82
N ARG A 128 2.31 -3.95 -18.94
CA ARG A 128 3.43 -4.74 -19.48
C ARG A 128 4.66 -3.88 -19.83
N LEU A 129 4.45 -2.62 -20.22
CA LEU A 129 5.54 -1.68 -20.51
C LEU A 129 6.17 -1.07 -19.26
N LYS A 130 5.49 -1.15 -18.09
CA LYS A 130 5.97 -0.52 -16.85
C LYS A 130 6.89 -1.40 -16.02
N LEU A 131 6.62 -2.71 -15.97
CA LEU A 131 7.38 -3.66 -15.17
C LEU A 131 7.85 -4.80 -16.05
N ASN A 132 9.14 -5.09 -16.01
CA ASN A 132 9.76 -6.17 -16.76
C ASN A 132 10.52 -7.09 -15.80
N PRO A 133 10.33 -8.42 -15.89
CA PRO A 133 11.09 -9.37 -15.09
C PRO A 133 12.53 -9.47 -15.61
N VAL A 134 13.48 -9.54 -14.69
CA VAL A 134 14.88 -9.82 -14.98
C VAL A 134 15.04 -11.33 -15.05
N LYS A 135 14.87 -11.90 -16.25
CA LYS A 135 14.81 -13.35 -16.48
C LYS A 135 16.01 -14.10 -15.89
N SER A 136 17.23 -13.56 -16.02
CA SER A 136 18.44 -14.17 -15.46
C SER A 136 18.42 -14.27 -13.92
N VAL A 137 17.61 -13.47 -13.25
CA VAL A 137 17.46 -13.48 -11.79
C VAL A 137 16.40 -14.47 -11.35
N VAL A 138 15.24 -14.54 -12.05
CA VAL A 138 14.05 -15.26 -11.56
C VAL A 138 13.92 -16.67 -12.15
N ALA A 139 14.52 -16.97 -13.33
CA ALA A 139 14.32 -18.25 -13.99
C ALA A 139 14.83 -19.42 -13.15
N GLY A 140 13.98 -20.44 -12.99
CA GLY A 140 14.26 -21.66 -12.25
C GLY A 140 14.24 -21.52 -10.73
N LYS A 141 13.89 -20.34 -10.19
CA LYS A 141 13.92 -20.06 -8.75
C LYS A 141 12.53 -20.03 -8.12
N SER A 142 12.48 -20.40 -6.84
CA SER A 142 11.38 -20.08 -5.94
C SER A 142 11.57 -18.67 -5.41
N VAL A 143 10.57 -17.80 -5.63
CA VAL A 143 10.68 -16.35 -5.44
C VAL A 143 9.66 -15.88 -4.41
N VAL A 144 10.11 -15.16 -3.37
CA VAL A 144 9.22 -14.30 -2.59
C VAL A 144 9.15 -12.93 -3.26
N MET A 145 7.95 -12.55 -3.68
CA MET A 145 7.64 -11.22 -4.21
C MET A 145 6.97 -10.38 -3.13
N VAL A 146 7.65 -9.32 -2.69
CA VAL A 146 7.11 -8.40 -1.67
C VAL A 146 6.49 -7.18 -2.33
N ASP A 147 5.22 -6.88 -1.95
CA ASP A 147 4.52 -5.66 -2.34
C ASP A 147 3.92 -4.96 -1.11
N ASP A 148 3.46 -3.72 -1.26
CA ASP A 148 2.87 -2.95 -0.16
C ASP A 148 1.45 -3.39 0.20
N SER A 149 0.58 -3.58 -0.80
CA SER A 149 -0.85 -3.85 -0.60
C SER A 149 -1.50 -4.49 -1.82
N ILE A 150 -2.59 -5.24 -1.60
CA ILE A 150 -3.49 -5.69 -2.66
C ILE A 150 -4.87 -5.05 -2.44
N VAL A 151 -5.33 -4.27 -3.41
CA VAL A 151 -6.66 -3.65 -3.40
C VAL A 151 -7.62 -4.42 -4.31
N ARG A 152 -7.33 -4.51 -5.61
CA ARG A 152 -8.17 -5.19 -6.62
C ARG A 152 -7.58 -6.50 -7.14
N GLY A 153 -6.35 -6.84 -6.81
CA GLY A 153 -5.65 -8.05 -7.26
C GLY A 153 -5.21 -8.07 -8.73
N THR A 154 -5.77 -7.22 -9.58
CA THR A 154 -5.49 -7.22 -11.03
C THR A 154 -4.03 -6.91 -11.39
N THR A 155 -3.37 -6.06 -10.63
CA THR A 155 -1.95 -5.72 -10.81
C THR A 155 -1.07 -6.88 -10.37
N SER A 156 -1.30 -7.41 -9.17
CA SER A 156 -0.54 -8.53 -8.60
C SER A 156 -0.62 -9.76 -9.49
N GLY A 157 -1.82 -10.13 -10.00
CA GLY A 157 -1.98 -11.25 -10.93
C GLY A 157 -1.20 -11.09 -12.24
N LYS A 158 -1.10 -9.85 -12.77
CA LYS A 158 -0.27 -9.60 -13.96
C LYS A 158 1.22 -9.76 -13.66
N ILE A 159 1.68 -9.30 -12.50
CA ILE A 159 3.08 -9.41 -12.09
C ILE A 159 3.45 -10.87 -11.86
N VAL A 160 2.62 -11.63 -11.15
CA VAL A 160 2.81 -13.07 -10.94
C VAL A 160 2.92 -13.80 -12.28
N LYS A 161 1.99 -13.50 -13.22
CA LYS A 161 2.07 -14.07 -14.57
C LYS A 161 3.36 -13.72 -15.29
N LEU A 162 3.83 -12.47 -15.21
CA LEU A 162 5.09 -12.05 -15.83
C LEU A 162 6.29 -12.80 -15.27
N LEU A 163 6.33 -13.05 -13.96
CA LEU A 163 7.41 -13.81 -13.30
C LEU A 163 7.37 -15.29 -13.73
N LYS A 164 6.19 -15.91 -13.78
CA LYS A 164 6.01 -17.30 -14.26
C LYS A 164 6.38 -17.42 -15.75
N ASP A 165 5.94 -16.48 -16.58
CA ASP A 165 6.31 -16.42 -18.00
C ASP A 165 7.84 -16.22 -18.21
N ALA A 166 8.52 -15.58 -17.25
CA ALA A 166 9.98 -15.45 -17.24
C ALA A 166 10.73 -16.72 -16.73
N GLY A 167 9.99 -17.70 -16.24
CA GLY A 167 10.51 -19.02 -15.84
C GLY A 167 10.73 -19.15 -14.33
N ALA A 168 10.14 -18.30 -13.49
CA ALA A 168 10.13 -18.55 -12.05
C ALA A 168 9.47 -19.91 -11.75
N LYS A 169 10.09 -20.72 -10.85
CA LYS A 169 9.59 -22.03 -10.45
C LYS A 169 8.36 -21.90 -9.57
N GLU A 170 8.43 -21.03 -8.58
CA GLU A 170 7.36 -20.69 -7.65
C GLU A 170 7.36 -19.18 -7.39
N VAL A 171 6.18 -18.60 -7.16
CA VAL A 171 5.99 -17.19 -6.81
C VAL A 171 5.12 -17.10 -5.57
N HIS A 172 5.76 -16.83 -4.44
CA HIS A 172 5.12 -16.58 -3.16
C HIS A 172 4.91 -15.07 -3.01
N VAL A 173 3.67 -14.64 -2.87
CA VAL A 173 3.33 -13.22 -2.74
C VAL A 173 3.22 -12.86 -1.26
N CYS A 174 4.03 -11.92 -0.82
CA CYS A 174 4.08 -11.44 0.56
C CYS A 174 3.75 -9.94 0.60
N ILE A 175 2.70 -9.56 1.33
CA ILE A 175 2.15 -8.21 1.37
C ILE A 175 2.44 -7.57 2.72
N SER A 176 3.09 -6.40 2.70
CA SER A 176 3.52 -5.70 3.91
C SER A 176 2.43 -4.85 4.58
N SER A 177 1.16 -4.98 4.14
CA SER A 177 -0.02 -4.53 4.86
C SER A 177 -0.98 -5.70 5.13
N PRO A 178 -1.90 -5.60 6.10
CA PRO A 178 -3.04 -6.50 6.23
C PRO A 178 -3.96 -6.44 4.99
N PRO A 179 -4.87 -7.41 4.82
CA PRO A 179 -5.89 -7.35 3.77
C PRO A 179 -6.75 -6.08 3.88
N VAL A 180 -6.93 -5.37 2.76
CA VAL A 180 -7.80 -4.18 2.69
C VAL A 180 -9.23 -4.65 2.51
N THR A 181 -9.99 -4.71 3.61
CA THR A 181 -11.36 -5.26 3.66
C THR A 181 -12.43 -4.20 3.63
N ASP A 182 -12.11 -2.98 4.07
CA ASP A 182 -13.08 -1.93 4.31
C ASP A 182 -12.76 -0.63 3.55
N PRO A 183 -13.79 0.10 3.10
CA PRO A 183 -13.60 1.33 2.35
C PRO A 183 -12.97 2.44 3.21
N CYS A 184 -12.26 3.36 2.56
CA CYS A 184 -11.78 4.56 3.21
C CYS A 184 -12.76 5.72 2.98
N TYR A 185 -13.12 6.42 4.08
CA TYR A 185 -13.99 7.60 4.04
C TYR A 185 -13.23 8.91 4.26
N TYR A 186 -11.90 8.85 4.42
CA TYR A 186 -11.05 9.99 4.79
C TYR A 186 -10.16 10.50 3.66
N GLY A 187 -10.37 10.04 2.43
CA GLY A 187 -9.73 10.61 1.23
C GLY A 187 -8.90 9.66 0.38
N ILE A 188 -8.77 8.37 0.74
CA ILE A 188 -8.20 7.38 -0.16
C ILE A 188 -9.30 6.91 -1.14
N ASP A 189 -8.99 6.79 -2.44
CA ASP A 189 -9.93 6.35 -3.47
C ASP A 189 -10.18 4.83 -3.43
N THR A 190 -10.61 4.34 -2.27
CA THR A 190 -11.08 2.97 -2.01
C THR A 190 -12.47 2.99 -1.37
N SER A 191 -13.31 3.92 -1.80
CA SER A 191 -14.62 4.19 -1.20
C SER A 191 -15.70 3.14 -1.53
N VAL A 192 -15.45 2.25 -2.50
CA VAL A 192 -16.42 1.24 -2.94
C VAL A 192 -15.98 -0.14 -2.47
N ARG A 193 -16.69 -0.71 -1.49
CA ARG A 193 -16.37 -2.01 -0.89
C ARG A 193 -16.24 -3.15 -1.91
N LYS A 194 -17.11 -3.16 -2.93
CA LYS A 194 -17.11 -4.20 -3.99
C LYS A 194 -15.83 -4.20 -4.85
N GLU A 195 -15.05 -3.13 -4.83
CA GLU A 195 -13.77 -3.05 -5.55
C GLU A 195 -12.59 -3.60 -4.72
N LEU A 196 -12.80 -3.85 -3.43
CA LEU A 196 -11.82 -4.42 -2.53
C LEU A 196 -11.90 -5.94 -2.60
N ILE A 197 -10.90 -6.61 -3.19
CA ILE A 197 -10.94 -8.05 -3.38
C ILE A 197 -11.05 -8.80 -2.04
N ALA A 198 -10.34 -8.34 -1.00
CA ALA A 198 -10.36 -8.94 0.33
C ALA A 198 -11.67 -8.69 1.10
N SER A 199 -12.59 -7.87 0.59
CA SER A 199 -13.92 -7.70 1.19
C SER A 199 -14.89 -8.85 0.84
N THR A 200 -14.57 -9.64 -0.19
CA THR A 200 -15.47 -10.66 -0.76
C THR A 200 -14.81 -12.01 -0.97
N HIS A 201 -13.49 -12.10 -0.89
CA HIS A 201 -12.71 -13.31 -1.12
C HIS A 201 -11.80 -13.59 0.07
N THR A 202 -11.59 -14.87 0.37
CA THR A 202 -10.58 -15.35 1.32
C THR A 202 -9.17 -15.20 0.74
N GLU A 203 -8.14 -15.31 1.58
CA GLU A 203 -6.75 -15.26 1.13
C GLU A 203 -6.44 -16.36 0.10
N ASP A 204 -6.97 -17.57 0.29
CA ASP A 204 -6.82 -18.68 -0.66
C ASP A 204 -7.47 -18.38 -2.01
N GLU A 205 -8.67 -17.81 -2.02
CA GLU A 205 -9.35 -17.39 -3.25
C GLU A 205 -8.60 -16.27 -3.98
N ILE A 206 -8.04 -15.32 -3.22
CA ILE A 206 -7.20 -14.24 -3.77
C ILE A 206 -5.90 -14.84 -4.34
N CYS A 207 -5.27 -15.77 -3.63
CA CYS A 207 -4.08 -16.49 -4.11
C CYS A 207 -4.34 -17.17 -5.45
N GLN A 208 -5.44 -17.90 -5.56
CA GLN A 208 -5.86 -18.54 -6.82
C GLN A 208 -6.16 -17.52 -7.92
N TYR A 209 -6.86 -16.42 -7.59
CA TYR A 209 -7.20 -15.37 -8.54
C TYR A 209 -5.96 -14.70 -9.13
N ILE A 210 -4.94 -14.39 -8.31
CA ILE A 210 -3.69 -13.80 -8.78
C ILE A 210 -2.74 -14.83 -9.41
N GLY A 211 -3.00 -16.13 -9.24
CA GLY A 211 -2.21 -17.24 -9.78
C GLY A 211 -0.87 -17.45 -9.09
N ALA A 212 -0.74 -17.03 -7.83
CA ALA A 212 0.44 -17.25 -6.99
C ALA A 212 0.47 -18.69 -6.43
N ASP A 213 1.65 -19.13 -6.00
CA ASP A 213 1.81 -20.44 -5.34
C ASP A 213 1.46 -20.34 -3.84
N SER A 214 1.66 -19.16 -3.24
CA SER A 214 1.09 -18.81 -1.94
C SER A 214 0.90 -17.29 -1.82
N LEU A 215 0.01 -16.88 -0.91
CA LEU A 215 -0.25 -15.48 -0.57
C LEU A 215 -0.22 -15.32 0.94
N HIS A 216 0.49 -14.30 1.41
CA HIS A 216 0.61 -13.98 2.83
C HIS A 216 0.55 -12.47 3.03
N TYR A 217 -0.18 -12.07 4.04
CA TYR A 217 -0.25 -10.67 4.50
C TYR A 217 0.41 -10.56 5.87
N ILE A 218 1.01 -9.42 6.15
CA ILE A 218 1.39 -9.12 7.54
C ILE A 218 0.12 -9.05 8.40
N SER A 219 0.18 -9.56 9.62
CA SER A 219 -0.92 -9.41 10.56
C SER A 219 -1.07 -7.94 11.00
N LEU A 220 -2.28 -7.54 11.44
CA LEU A 220 -2.49 -6.20 11.98
C LEU A 220 -1.57 -5.93 13.17
N GLU A 221 -1.31 -6.93 14.01
CA GLU A 221 -0.39 -6.83 15.14
C GLU A 221 1.07 -6.71 14.69
N GLY A 222 1.48 -7.41 13.63
CA GLY A 222 2.80 -7.25 13.00
C GLY A 222 2.98 -5.83 12.44
N LEU A 223 1.93 -5.30 11.78
CA LEU A 223 1.94 -3.93 11.30
C LEU A 223 2.09 -2.92 12.45
N LYS A 224 1.35 -3.08 13.56
CA LYS A 224 1.47 -2.23 14.75
C LYS A 224 2.88 -2.30 15.34
N ARG A 225 3.48 -3.50 15.48
CA ARG A 225 4.87 -3.66 15.96
C ARG A 225 5.91 -2.98 15.08
N SER A 226 5.62 -2.80 13.80
CA SER A 226 6.53 -2.14 12.85
C SER A 226 6.72 -0.64 13.12
N LEU A 227 5.79 -0.03 13.84
CA LEU A 227 5.77 1.40 14.17
C LEU A 227 6.44 1.66 15.53
N SER A 228 7.69 1.30 15.67
CA SER A 228 8.43 1.26 16.96
C SER A 228 8.58 2.60 17.69
N SER A 229 8.39 3.73 17.01
CA SER A 229 8.58 5.09 17.56
C SER A 229 7.26 5.84 17.83
N MET A 230 6.12 5.20 17.61
CA MET A 230 4.79 5.81 17.70
C MET A 230 3.89 5.03 18.66
N ASP A 231 2.86 5.73 19.15
CA ASP A 231 1.72 5.08 19.78
C ASP A 231 0.83 4.44 18.66
N PRO A 232 0.78 3.11 18.55
CA PRO A 232 -0.03 2.45 17.54
C PRO A 232 -1.53 2.77 17.67
N GLU A 233 -2.00 3.10 18.86
CA GLU A 233 -3.40 3.43 19.12
C GLU A 233 -3.78 4.84 18.60
N GLY A 234 -2.78 5.66 18.24
CA GLY A 234 -2.97 6.96 17.57
C GLY A 234 -3.14 6.87 16.06
N MET A 235 -3.25 5.65 15.49
CA MET A 235 -3.34 5.43 14.05
C MET A 235 -4.74 4.99 13.63
N CYS A 236 -5.12 5.32 12.38
CA CYS A 236 -6.34 4.83 11.75
C CYS A 236 -6.04 3.55 10.97
N TYR A 237 -6.67 2.44 11.36
CA TYR A 237 -6.59 1.13 10.69
C TYR A 237 -7.92 0.72 10.05
N ALA A 238 -8.87 1.65 9.88
CA ALA A 238 -10.25 1.36 9.48
C ALA A 238 -10.37 0.54 8.19
N CYS A 239 -9.47 0.74 7.24
CA CYS A 239 -9.42 -0.04 5.99
C CYS A 239 -9.09 -1.52 6.19
N PHE A 240 -8.57 -1.94 7.35
CA PHE A 240 -8.23 -3.32 7.68
C PHE A 240 -9.20 -3.99 8.65
N ASN A 241 -9.91 -3.22 9.48
CA ASN A 241 -10.70 -3.76 10.60
C ASN A 241 -12.06 -3.06 10.83
N ALA A 242 -12.48 -2.16 9.93
CA ALA A 242 -13.68 -1.34 10.07
C ALA A 242 -13.74 -0.45 11.34
N GLY A 243 -12.61 -0.30 12.05
CA GLY A 243 -12.52 0.53 13.27
C GLY A 243 -12.33 2.01 12.92
N TYR A 244 -13.38 2.68 12.48
CA TYR A 244 -13.31 4.10 12.14
C TYR A 244 -13.16 4.97 13.39
N PRO A 245 -12.25 5.98 13.37
CA PRO A 245 -11.98 6.81 14.56
C PRO A 245 -13.15 7.72 14.96
N ASP A 246 -14.15 7.86 14.11
CA ASP A 246 -15.39 8.62 14.35
C ASP A 246 -16.60 7.87 13.81
N ASN A 247 -17.79 8.45 13.95
CA ASN A 247 -19.05 7.88 13.44
C ASN A 247 -19.25 8.09 11.93
N ALA A 248 -18.17 8.23 11.14
CA ALA A 248 -18.24 8.49 9.70
C ALA A 248 -19.05 7.41 8.96
N GLU A 249 -19.04 6.17 9.46
CA GLU A 249 -19.80 5.06 8.88
C GLU A 249 -21.32 5.32 8.87
N GLU A 250 -21.88 5.91 9.94
CA GLU A 250 -23.30 6.25 10.02
C GLU A 250 -23.65 7.38 9.05
N THR A 251 -22.79 8.37 8.92
CA THR A 251 -23.01 9.53 8.05
C THR A 251 -22.95 9.15 6.57
N ILE A 252 -22.16 8.17 6.20
CA ILE A 252 -21.88 7.79 4.81
C ILE A 252 -22.75 6.64 4.33
N ARG A 253 -23.29 5.78 5.21
CA ARG A 253 -24.34 4.82 4.85
C ARG A 253 -25.55 5.47 4.20
N GLN A 254 -25.77 6.77 4.43
CA GLN A 254 -26.85 7.56 3.85
C GLN A 254 -26.51 8.21 2.51
N GLY A 255 -25.25 8.12 2.02
CA GLY A 255 -24.82 8.79 0.82
C GLY A 255 -23.83 8.02 -0.06
N SER A 256 -24.00 8.15 -1.37
CA SER A 256 -23.08 7.61 -2.33
C SER A 256 -21.84 8.50 -2.47
N LYS A 257 -20.73 7.95 -3.03
CA LYS A 257 -19.53 8.69 -3.46
C LYS A 257 -19.83 10.00 -4.23
N TYR A 258 -21.01 10.10 -4.83
CA TYR A 258 -21.45 11.18 -5.72
C TYR A 258 -22.44 12.15 -5.05
N ILE A 259 -22.56 12.16 -3.71
CA ILE A 259 -23.44 13.09 -2.99
C ILE A 259 -23.21 14.56 -3.39
N PHE A 260 -21.97 14.93 -3.68
CA PHE A 260 -21.59 16.30 -4.04
C PHE A 260 -21.56 16.55 -5.54
N GLU A 261 -21.73 15.51 -6.38
CA GLU A 261 -21.74 15.65 -7.84
C GLU A 261 -23.15 15.83 -8.42
N ASN A 262 -24.18 15.52 -7.61
CA ASN A 262 -25.61 15.61 -8.01
C ASN A 262 -26.32 16.87 -7.49
N LYS A 263 -25.61 18.00 -7.44
CA LYS A 263 -26.22 19.31 -7.18
C LYS A 263 -26.03 20.24 -8.35
#